data_810831b55711a1cd18d0f54513b3f589
#
_entry.id   810831b55711a1cd18d0f54513b3f589
#
_cell.length_a   1.000
_cell.length_b   1.000
_cell.length_c   1.000
_cell.angle_alpha   90.00
_cell.angle_beta   90.00
_cell.angle_gamma   90.00
#
_symmetry.space_group_name_H-M   'P 1'
#
loop_
_entity.id
_entity.type
_entity.pdbx_description
1 polymer ?
#
loop_
_entity_poly.entity_id
_entity_poly.type
_entity_poly.pdbx_seq_one_letter_code
_entity_poly.pdbx_strand_id
1 'polypeptide(L)'
;MTKLSDKKYWDSHYDQKSSSSESNSNEISHPKKSIDDKLRNTLFRGYADYLLWEKIFPKYLNKKKLKVVEIGSAPGKELVRLHEVFDLEPYGIEYSESGVKLNQRNFVENGINPENVIHADFLSEEIAKKYESSFDIVMSRGFIEHFDNPEEIVKKHINLLKKGGILIISIPNLRGFNYIMQRFFDNHVIQIHNLNIMDKAEFEKLFDDERLSVSFCNYYGTLNFNLFAAKKKTIGYFLLLFFKILQLPFNALFRIVFGKHGAESKIFSPYLIYIGVRT
;
A
#
# COMPACT_ATOMS: atom_id res chain seq x y z
N MET A 1 -20.94 6.84 8.19
CA MET A 1 -19.70 6.08 8.00
C MET A 1 -18.68 6.58 9.00
N THR A 2 -18.24 5.74 9.91
CA THR A 2 -17.28 6.10 10.95
C THR A 2 -15.86 5.70 10.49
N LYS A 3 -14.91 6.65 10.57
CA LYS A 3 -13.49 6.38 10.35
C LYS A 3 -12.89 5.88 11.68
N LEU A 4 -12.18 4.78 11.66
CA LEU A 4 -11.44 4.24 12.82
C LEU A 4 -10.15 5.05 13.10
N SER A 5 -9.69 5.84 12.11
CA SER A 5 -8.60 6.80 12.24
C SER A 5 -9.02 8.16 11.67
N ASP A 6 -8.68 9.26 12.33
CA ASP A 6 -9.06 10.62 11.95
C ASP A 6 -7.96 11.35 11.14
N LYS A 7 -8.29 12.52 10.57
CA LYS A 7 -7.34 13.34 9.81
C LYS A 7 -6.14 13.75 10.66
N LYS A 8 -6.37 14.08 11.94
CA LYS A 8 -5.33 14.55 12.86
C LYS A 8 -4.27 13.47 13.11
N TYR A 9 -4.71 12.19 13.16
CA TYR A 9 -3.78 11.05 13.25
C TYR A 9 -2.85 11.01 12.03
N TRP A 10 -3.40 11.16 10.82
CA TRP A 10 -2.60 11.10 9.58
C TRP A 10 -1.70 12.31 9.40
N ASP A 11 -2.17 13.53 9.69
CA ASP A 11 -1.33 14.72 9.66
C ASP A 11 -0.12 14.56 10.59
N SER A 12 -0.33 14.14 11.84
CA SER A 12 0.77 13.90 12.78
C SER A 12 1.71 12.76 12.35
N HIS A 13 1.18 11.74 11.67
CA HIS A 13 1.97 10.63 11.14
C HIS A 13 2.92 11.08 10.02
N TYR A 14 2.44 11.95 9.11
CA TYR A 14 3.25 12.46 8.02
C TYR A 14 4.19 13.60 8.45
N ASP A 15 3.83 14.42 9.40
CA ASP A 15 4.73 15.45 9.98
C ASP A 15 5.97 14.81 10.62
N GLN A 16 5.82 13.68 11.33
CA GLN A 16 6.95 12.93 11.88
C GLN A 16 7.85 12.32 10.79
N LYS A 17 7.30 11.99 9.63
CA LYS A 17 8.07 11.47 8.50
C LYS A 17 8.82 12.58 7.77
N SER A 18 8.22 13.77 7.59
CA SER A 18 8.86 14.92 6.96
C SER A 18 10.07 15.40 7.75
N SER A 19 9.93 15.55 9.08
CA SER A 19 11.04 15.97 9.96
C SER A 19 12.21 14.98 10.00
N SER A 20 11.96 13.68 9.79
CA SER A 20 13.02 12.67 9.72
C SER A 20 13.73 12.62 8.36
N SER A 21 13.10 13.11 7.28
CA SER A 21 13.71 13.20 5.96
C SER A 21 14.54 14.46 5.75
N GLU A 22 14.21 15.57 6.42
CA GLU A 22 14.99 16.82 6.37
C GLU A 22 16.37 16.72 7.03
N SER A 23 16.55 15.83 8.02
CA SER A 23 17.85 15.58 8.62
C SER A 23 18.86 14.84 7.72
N ASN A 24 18.40 14.30 6.58
CA ASN A 24 19.24 13.58 5.60
C ASN A 24 19.38 14.30 4.24
N SER A 25 18.92 15.55 4.11
CA SER A 25 18.84 16.25 2.82
C SER A 25 20.07 17.08 2.43
N ASN A 26 21.23 16.82 3.01
CA ASN A 26 22.49 17.43 2.57
C ASN A 26 23.24 16.53 1.57
N GLU A 27 22.63 16.20 0.44
CA GLU A 27 23.30 15.82 -0.80
C GLU A 27 22.25 15.38 -1.83
N ILE A 28 21.74 16.35 -2.61
CA ILE A 28 20.98 16.04 -3.82
C ILE A 28 21.97 15.98 -4.99
N SER A 29 22.59 14.84 -5.15
CA SER A 29 23.10 14.40 -6.45
C SER A 29 22.34 13.12 -6.79
N HIS A 30 21.60 13.12 -7.91
CA HIS A 30 21.03 11.89 -8.46
C HIS A 30 22.17 10.99 -8.95
N PRO A 31 22.66 9.99 -8.20
CA PRO A 31 23.57 9.01 -8.75
C PRO A 31 22.71 8.09 -9.64
N LYS A 32 23.11 7.95 -10.90
CA LYS A 32 22.67 6.80 -11.71
C LYS A 32 22.80 5.56 -10.84
N LYS A 33 21.65 4.88 -10.54
CA LYS A 33 21.60 3.68 -9.71
C LYS A 33 22.71 2.72 -10.19
N SER A 34 23.74 2.55 -9.39
CA SER A 34 24.85 1.66 -9.63
C SER A 34 24.33 0.23 -9.81
N ILE A 35 25.08 -0.61 -10.52
CA ILE A 35 24.78 -2.06 -10.62
C ILE A 35 24.70 -2.67 -9.22
N ASP A 36 25.53 -2.21 -8.28
CA ASP A 36 25.48 -2.58 -6.87
C ASP A 36 24.16 -2.20 -6.18
N ASP A 37 23.59 -1.01 -6.49
CA ASP A 37 22.30 -0.60 -5.94
C ASP A 37 21.16 -1.46 -6.48
N LYS A 38 21.22 -1.85 -7.74
CA LYS A 38 20.25 -2.81 -8.31
C LYS A 38 20.36 -4.17 -7.65
N LEU A 39 21.57 -4.69 -7.47
CA LEU A 39 21.82 -6.00 -6.86
C LEU A 39 21.41 -5.99 -5.39
N ARG A 40 21.79 -4.95 -4.66
CA ARG A 40 21.43 -4.74 -3.26
C ARG A 40 19.93 -4.61 -3.06
N ASN A 41 19.24 -3.79 -3.86
CA ASN A 41 17.78 -3.66 -3.81
C ASN A 41 17.08 -4.95 -4.19
N THR A 42 17.64 -5.75 -5.09
CA THR A 42 17.07 -7.05 -5.48
C THR A 42 17.24 -8.08 -4.37
N LEU A 43 18.39 -8.16 -3.71
CA LEU A 43 18.67 -9.16 -2.69
C LEU A 43 18.00 -8.85 -1.35
N PHE A 44 17.95 -7.57 -0.95
CA PHE A 44 17.45 -7.14 0.36
C PHE A 44 16.01 -6.65 0.34
N ARG A 45 15.36 -6.63 -0.81
CA ARG A 45 13.95 -6.28 -0.96
C ARG A 45 13.08 -7.28 -0.19
N GLY A 46 12.08 -6.78 0.53
CA GLY A 46 11.14 -7.60 1.25
C GLY A 46 10.48 -8.67 0.36
N TYR A 47 10.31 -9.88 0.87
CA TYR A 47 9.78 -10.98 0.06
C TYR A 47 8.36 -10.73 -0.43
N ALA A 48 7.48 -10.14 0.40
CA ALA A 48 6.14 -9.75 -0.02
C ALA A 48 6.17 -8.68 -1.14
N ASP A 49 7.08 -7.70 -1.03
CA ASP A 49 7.29 -6.69 -2.07
C ASP A 49 7.81 -7.31 -3.38
N TYR A 50 8.73 -8.27 -3.29
CA TYR A 50 9.18 -9.04 -4.45
C TYR A 50 8.02 -9.77 -5.14
N LEU A 51 7.16 -10.45 -4.38
CA LEU A 51 6.01 -11.16 -4.95
C LEU A 51 5.04 -10.19 -5.63
N LEU A 52 4.75 -9.05 -4.99
CA LEU A 52 3.83 -8.06 -5.53
C LEU A 52 4.34 -7.50 -6.87
N TRP A 53 5.59 -7.03 -6.91
CA TRP A 53 6.14 -6.29 -8.04
C TRP A 53 6.72 -7.15 -9.16
N GLU A 54 7.18 -8.36 -8.86
CA GLU A 54 7.80 -9.25 -9.86
C GLU A 54 6.88 -10.40 -10.29
N LYS A 55 5.81 -10.68 -9.53
CA LYS A 55 4.97 -11.86 -9.77
C LYS A 55 3.48 -11.54 -9.91
N ILE A 56 2.95 -10.60 -9.14
CA ILE A 56 1.52 -10.28 -9.16
C ILE A 56 1.27 -9.16 -10.18
N PHE A 57 1.79 -7.96 -9.95
CA PHE A 57 1.52 -6.80 -10.81
C PHE A 57 1.82 -7.02 -12.30
N PRO A 58 2.94 -7.67 -12.73
CA PRO A 58 3.21 -7.86 -14.15
C PRO A 58 2.18 -8.71 -14.92
N LYS A 59 1.37 -9.49 -14.21
CA LYS A 59 0.29 -10.27 -14.85
C LYS A 59 -0.91 -9.39 -15.24
N TYR A 60 -1.13 -8.28 -14.53
CA TYR A 60 -2.30 -7.44 -14.66
C TYR A 60 -1.98 -6.05 -15.22
N LEU A 61 -0.78 -5.52 -14.96
CA LEU A 61 -0.33 -4.20 -15.39
C LEU A 61 0.56 -4.32 -16.63
N ASN A 62 -0.01 -4.76 -17.74
CA ASN A 62 0.72 -5.02 -18.98
C ASN A 62 0.52 -3.96 -20.08
N LYS A 63 -0.33 -2.95 -19.86
CA LYS A 63 -0.58 -1.83 -20.77
C LYS A 63 0.11 -0.57 -20.22
N LYS A 64 0.65 0.24 -21.13
CA LYS A 64 1.36 1.49 -20.80
C LYS A 64 0.43 2.70 -20.90
N LYS A 65 0.86 3.82 -20.29
CA LYS A 65 0.18 5.12 -20.34
C LYS A 65 -1.25 5.09 -19.79
N LEU A 66 -1.60 4.09 -18.98
CA LEU A 66 -2.87 4.06 -18.29
C LEU A 66 -2.85 4.99 -17.08
N LYS A 67 -3.95 5.67 -16.83
CA LYS A 67 -4.15 6.49 -15.64
C LYS A 67 -4.39 5.61 -14.41
N VAL A 68 -3.48 5.69 -13.44
CA VAL A 68 -3.63 5.01 -12.16
C VAL A 68 -3.86 6.04 -11.05
N VAL A 69 -4.87 5.82 -10.21
CA VAL A 69 -5.07 6.61 -9.00
C VAL A 69 -4.93 5.74 -7.75
N GLU A 70 -4.18 6.25 -6.77
CA GLU A 70 -4.10 5.66 -5.44
C GLU A 70 -4.88 6.51 -4.43
N ILE A 71 -5.76 5.85 -3.67
CA ILE A 71 -6.54 6.46 -2.61
C ILE A 71 -5.77 6.36 -1.29
N GLY A 72 -5.57 7.49 -0.60
CA GLY A 72 -4.66 7.56 0.54
C GLY A 72 -3.21 7.46 0.08
N SER A 73 -2.84 8.28 -0.91
CA SER A 73 -1.63 8.08 -1.73
C SER A 73 -0.32 8.51 -1.05
N ALA A 74 -0.36 9.20 0.09
CA ALA A 74 0.86 9.69 0.73
C ALA A 74 1.76 8.54 1.25
N PRO A 75 3.07 8.65 1.05
CA PRO A 75 3.86 9.75 0.45
C PRO A 75 4.04 9.67 -1.08
N GLY A 76 3.33 8.82 -1.83
CA GLY A 76 3.37 8.71 -3.28
C GLY A 76 4.43 7.77 -3.85
N LYS A 77 5.18 7.06 -3.01
CA LYS A 77 6.27 6.16 -3.45
C LYS A 77 5.81 5.00 -4.32
N GLU A 78 4.62 4.48 -4.07
CA GLU A 78 4.04 3.39 -4.88
C GLU A 78 3.67 3.91 -6.26
N LEU A 79 3.08 5.10 -6.35
CA LEU A 79 2.74 5.75 -7.60
C LEU A 79 3.97 6.07 -8.46
N VAL A 80 5.02 6.62 -7.85
CA VAL A 80 6.31 6.84 -8.52
C VAL A 80 6.84 5.53 -9.10
N ARG A 81 6.82 4.47 -8.32
CA ARG A 81 7.30 3.16 -8.76
C ARG A 81 6.43 2.55 -9.87
N LEU A 82 5.11 2.73 -9.82
CA LEU A 82 4.20 2.31 -10.90
C LEU A 82 4.51 3.06 -12.20
N HIS A 83 4.83 4.34 -12.11
CA HIS A 83 5.31 5.13 -13.24
C HIS A 83 6.64 4.60 -13.80
N GLU A 84 7.65 4.40 -12.94
CA GLU A 84 8.98 3.92 -13.35
C GLU A 84 8.97 2.51 -13.96
N VAL A 85 8.19 1.59 -13.38
CA VAL A 85 8.23 0.16 -13.73
C VAL A 85 7.27 -0.19 -14.87
N PHE A 86 6.08 0.39 -14.85
CA PHE A 86 4.99 0.04 -15.77
C PHE A 86 4.63 1.16 -16.75
N ASP A 87 5.30 2.31 -16.69
CA ASP A 87 5.03 3.48 -17.56
C ASP A 87 3.56 3.93 -17.44
N LEU A 88 3.01 3.96 -16.22
CA LEU A 88 1.67 4.45 -15.92
C LEU A 88 1.67 5.95 -15.66
N GLU A 89 0.53 6.61 -15.87
CA GLU A 89 0.29 8.02 -15.51
C GLU A 89 -0.32 8.09 -14.11
N PRO A 90 0.47 8.49 -13.07
CA PRO A 90 0.03 8.40 -11.69
C PRO A 90 -0.76 9.62 -11.24
N TYR A 91 -1.81 9.34 -10.47
CA TYR A 91 -2.62 10.29 -9.72
C TYR A 91 -2.73 9.85 -8.27
N GLY A 92 -2.79 10.79 -7.32
CA GLY A 92 -3.03 10.52 -5.92
C GLY A 92 -4.23 11.28 -5.39
N ILE A 93 -5.09 10.66 -4.58
CA ILE A 93 -6.10 11.35 -3.78
C ILE A 93 -5.68 11.25 -2.32
N GLU A 94 -5.41 12.39 -1.70
CA GLU A 94 -4.95 12.48 -0.32
C GLU A 94 -5.64 13.64 0.41
N TYR A 95 -6.11 13.40 1.64
CA TYR A 95 -6.83 14.40 2.40
C TYR A 95 -5.99 15.10 3.48
N SER A 96 -4.85 14.50 3.87
CA SER A 96 -3.89 15.09 4.79
C SER A 96 -3.05 16.14 4.07
N GLU A 97 -2.99 17.36 4.60
CA GLU A 97 -2.17 18.43 3.99
C GLU A 97 -0.68 18.06 3.98
N SER A 98 -0.18 17.51 5.09
CA SER A 98 1.21 17.04 5.19
C SER A 98 1.49 15.88 4.24
N GLY A 99 0.51 14.97 4.07
CA GLY A 99 0.57 13.87 3.11
C GLY A 99 0.65 14.36 1.66
N VAL A 100 -0.19 15.34 1.29
CA VAL A 100 -0.18 15.96 -0.05
C VAL A 100 1.19 16.57 -0.35
N LYS A 101 1.75 17.36 0.57
CA LYS A 101 3.08 17.99 0.39
C LYS A 101 4.18 16.95 0.16
N LEU A 102 4.16 15.85 0.91
CA LEU A 102 5.12 14.74 0.73
C LEU A 102 4.94 14.04 -0.62
N ASN A 103 3.71 13.80 -1.04
CA ASN A 103 3.41 13.16 -2.29
C ASN A 103 3.84 14.05 -3.47
N GLN A 104 3.48 15.34 -3.46
CA GLN A 104 3.89 16.32 -4.47
C GLN A 104 5.40 16.42 -4.58
N ARG A 105 6.13 16.47 -3.45
CA ARG A 105 7.58 16.48 -3.44
C ARG A 105 8.16 15.24 -4.12
N ASN A 106 7.68 14.05 -3.78
CA ASN A 106 8.12 12.80 -4.42
C ASN A 106 7.83 12.79 -5.93
N PHE A 107 6.69 13.37 -6.36
CA PHE A 107 6.37 13.48 -7.77
C PHE A 107 7.36 14.39 -8.50
N VAL A 108 7.61 15.60 -7.97
CA VAL A 108 8.59 16.54 -8.56
C VAL A 108 9.98 15.91 -8.67
N GLU A 109 10.46 15.25 -7.61
CA GLU A 109 11.77 14.59 -7.56
C GLU A 109 11.91 13.47 -8.62
N ASN A 110 10.79 12.92 -9.13
CA ASN A 110 10.78 11.86 -10.13
C ASN A 110 10.18 12.29 -11.49
N GLY A 111 10.08 13.61 -11.74
CA GLY A 111 9.62 14.15 -13.02
C GLY A 111 8.15 13.96 -13.32
N ILE A 112 7.33 13.70 -12.29
CA ILE A 112 5.87 13.56 -12.38
C ILE A 112 5.22 14.90 -12.03
N ASN A 113 4.12 15.25 -12.73
CA ASN A 113 3.40 16.47 -12.45
C ASN A 113 2.78 16.46 -11.03
N PRO A 114 3.18 17.38 -10.13
CA PRO A 114 2.65 17.44 -8.77
C PRO A 114 1.15 17.80 -8.71
N GLU A 115 0.57 18.39 -9.76
CA GLU A 115 -0.88 18.67 -9.86
C GLU A 115 -1.73 17.40 -9.96
N ASN A 116 -1.11 16.25 -10.29
CA ASN A 116 -1.77 14.95 -10.24
C ASN A 116 -2.04 14.47 -8.81
N VAL A 117 -1.54 15.19 -7.79
CA VAL A 117 -1.91 14.95 -6.39
C VAL A 117 -3.12 15.80 -6.03
N ILE A 118 -4.25 15.16 -5.90
CA ILE A 118 -5.56 15.75 -5.62
C ILE A 118 -5.72 15.85 -4.09
N HIS A 119 -5.70 17.10 -3.56
CA HIS A 119 -5.97 17.33 -2.15
C HIS A 119 -7.48 17.32 -1.91
N ALA A 120 -8.01 16.20 -1.46
CA ALA A 120 -9.44 16.05 -1.22
C ALA A 120 -9.78 14.90 -0.27
N ASP A 121 -10.94 14.97 0.36
CA ASP A 121 -11.54 13.78 1.01
C ASP A 121 -12.16 12.89 -0.06
N PHE A 122 -11.59 11.70 -0.24
CA PHE A 122 -12.11 10.67 -1.17
C PHE A 122 -13.58 10.35 -0.94
N LEU A 123 -14.09 10.52 0.28
CA LEU A 123 -15.49 10.21 0.61
C LEU A 123 -16.46 11.29 0.16
N SER A 124 -15.98 12.47 -0.27
CA SER A 124 -16.84 13.56 -0.71
C SER A 124 -17.59 13.23 -2.00
N GLU A 125 -18.81 13.71 -2.12
CA GLU A 125 -19.62 13.55 -3.35
C GLU A 125 -19.01 14.31 -4.52
N GLU A 126 -18.32 15.41 -4.25
CA GLU A 126 -17.62 16.20 -5.28
C GLU A 126 -16.59 15.34 -6.01
N ILE A 127 -15.73 14.62 -5.26
CA ILE A 127 -14.72 13.72 -5.83
C ILE A 127 -15.37 12.58 -6.58
N ALA A 128 -16.38 11.95 -6.01
CA ALA A 128 -17.11 10.86 -6.65
C ALA A 128 -17.68 11.27 -8.01
N LYS A 129 -18.29 12.48 -8.09
CA LYS A 129 -18.89 13.01 -9.31
C LYS A 129 -17.84 13.51 -10.32
N LYS A 130 -16.80 14.21 -9.84
CA LYS A 130 -15.76 14.80 -10.70
C LYS A 130 -14.90 13.75 -11.41
N TYR A 131 -14.65 12.62 -10.74
CA TYR A 131 -13.76 11.57 -11.24
C TYR A 131 -14.49 10.26 -11.56
N GLU A 132 -15.80 10.29 -11.69
CA GLU A 132 -16.57 9.11 -12.12
C GLU A 132 -16.01 8.55 -13.42
N SER A 133 -15.73 7.25 -13.45
CA SER A 133 -15.21 6.53 -14.62
C SER A 133 -14.00 7.21 -15.30
N SER A 134 -13.09 7.80 -14.49
CA SER A 134 -11.96 8.59 -15.01
C SER A 134 -10.65 7.85 -15.10
N PHE A 135 -10.49 6.75 -14.34
CA PHE A 135 -9.21 6.06 -14.22
C PHE A 135 -9.25 4.65 -14.80
N ASP A 136 -8.14 4.25 -15.40
CA ASP A 136 -7.95 2.91 -15.94
C ASP A 136 -7.59 1.92 -14.83
N ILE A 137 -6.94 2.40 -13.76
CA ILE A 137 -6.58 1.64 -12.59
C ILE A 137 -6.93 2.48 -11.35
N VAL A 138 -7.68 1.89 -10.42
CA VAL A 138 -7.95 2.47 -9.09
C VAL A 138 -7.38 1.54 -8.05
N MET A 139 -6.57 2.09 -7.16
CA MET A 139 -5.95 1.29 -6.10
C MET A 139 -5.98 1.96 -4.74
N SER A 140 -5.91 1.14 -3.71
CA SER A 140 -5.56 1.57 -2.35
C SER A 140 -4.78 0.48 -1.63
N ARG A 141 -3.89 0.90 -0.73
CA ARG A 141 -3.08 0.00 0.09
C ARG A 141 -3.09 0.48 1.54
N GLY A 142 -3.60 -0.37 2.43
CA GLY A 142 -3.72 0.03 3.83
C GLY A 142 -4.72 1.16 4.04
N PHE A 143 -5.92 1.07 3.43
CA PHE A 143 -6.91 2.15 3.46
C PHE A 143 -8.29 1.67 3.95
N ILE A 144 -8.85 0.65 3.32
CA ILE A 144 -10.27 0.26 3.58
C ILE A 144 -10.48 -0.35 4.97
N GLU A 145 -9.44 -0.88 5.58
CA GLU A 145 -9.47 -1.45 6.93
C GLU A 145 -9.62 -0.39 8.03
N HIS A 146 -9.48 0.88 7.71
CA HIS A 146 -9.71 1.99 8.63
C HIS A 146 -11.16 2.45 8.70
N PHE A 147 -12.09 1.68 8.13
CA PHE A 147 -13.52 2.00 8.10
C PHE A 147 -14.35 0.87 8.70
N ASP A 148 -15.46 1.25 9.34
CA ASP A 148 -16.46 0.30 9.87
C ASP A 148 -17.39 -0.26 8.78
N ASN A 149 -17.55 0.44 7.66
CA ASN A 149 -18.28 -0.01 6.47
C ASN A 149 -17.37 -0.02 5.21
N PRO A 150 -16.48 -1.00 5.08
CA PRO A 150 -15.53 -1.08 3.96
C PRO A 150 -16.20 -1.38 2.61
N GLU A 151 -17.39 -1.97 2.57
CA GLU A 151 -18.14 -2.22 1.32
C GLU A 151 -18.48 -0.92 0.59
N GLU A 152 -18.95 0.11 1.33
CA GLU A 152 -19.21 1.42 0.73
C GLU A 152 -17.95 2.06 0.18
N ILE A 153 -16.83 1.86 0.87
CA ILE A 153 -15.53 2.35 0.40
C ILE A 153 -15.14 1.67 -0.91
N VAL A 154 -15.30 0.36 -1.00
CA VAL A 154 -15.05 -0.40 -2.23
C VAL A 154 -15.96 0.09 -3.39
N LYS A 155 -17.25 0.30 -3.15
CA LYS A 155 -18.18 0.86 -4.15
C LYS A 155 -17.74 2.22 -4.67
N LYS A 156 -17.20 3.09 -3.80
CA LYS A 156 -16.62 4.39 -4.21
C LYS A 156 -15.38 4.22 -5.08
N HIS A 157 -14.51 3.22 -4.80
CA HIS A 157 -13.38 2.90 -5.68
C HIS A 157 -13.87 2.46 -7.07
N ILE A 158 -14.86 1.57 -7.14
CA ILE A 158 -15.43 1.08 -8.39
C ILE A 158 -16.01 2.22 -9.24
N ASN A 159 -16.62 3.22 -8.60
CA ASN A 159 -17.21 4.36 -9.32
C ASN A 159 -16.15 5.20 -10.06
N LEU A 160 -14.92 5.26 -9.59
CA LEU A 160 -13.84 5.98 -10.26
C LEU A 160 -13.25 5.22 -11.46
N LEU A 161 -13.47 3.90 -11.55
CA LEU A 161 -12.94 3.07 -12.63
C LEU A 161 -13.70 3.30 -13.94
N LYS A 162 -12.99 3.33 -15.04
CA LYS A 162 -13.55 3.13 -16.38
C LYS A 162 -14.06 1.70 -16.55
N LYS A 163 -14.98 1.49 -17.48
CA LYS A 163 -15.33 0.14 -17.93
C LYS A 163 -14.09 -0.56 -18.51
N GLY A 164 -13.84 -1.80 -18.11
CA GLY A 164 -12.61 -2.53 -18.41
C GLY A 164 -11.40 -2.13 -17.54
N GLY A 165 -11.57 -1.20 -16.60
CA GLY A 165 -10.53 -0.76 -15.67
C GLY A 165 -10.26 -1.77 -14.56
N ILE A 166 -9.08 -1.67 -13.93
CA ILE A 166 -8.57 -2.61 -12.94
C ILE A 166 -8.69 -2.01 -11.54
N LEU A 167 -9.37 -2.70 -10.63
CA LEU A 167 -9.39 -2.41 -9.20
C LEU A 167 -8.29 -3.21 -8.50
N ILE A 168 -7.47 -2.54 -7.67
CA ILE A 168 -6.44 -3.17 -6.84
C ILE A 168 -6.61 -2.69 -5.41
N ILE A 169 -6.98 -3.57 -4.49
CA ILE A 169 -7.07 -3.25 -3.07
C ILE A 169 -6.21 -4.21 -2.27
N SER A 170 -5.31 -3.67 -1.45
CA SER A 170 -4.48 -4.46 -0.55
C SER A 170 -4.56 -3.92 0.87
N ILE A 171 -4.71 -4.85 1.82
CA ILE A 171 -4.76 -4.55 3.26
C ILE A 171 -3.70 -5.34 4.02
N PRO A 172 -3.24 -4.84 5.18
CA PRO A 172 -2.42 -5.64 6.08
C PRO A 172 -3.22 -6.82 6.62
N ASN A 173 -2.54 -7.88 6.97
CA ASN A 173 -3.12 -8.99 7.73
C ASN A 173 -2.59 -8.98 9.16
N LEU A 174 -3.37 -8.41 10.06
CA LEU A 174 -3.06 -8.37 11.49
C LEU A 174 -3.81 -9.48 12.27
N ARG A 175 -3.96 -10.67 11.65
CA ARG A 175 -4.54 -11.87 12.29
C ARG A 175 -3.46 -12.93 12.53
N GLY A 176 -3.82 -14.01 13.21
CA GLY A 176 -2.91 -15.12 13.49
C GLY A 176 -1.66 -14.69 14.26
N PHE A 177 -0.49 -15.09 13.80
CA PHE A 177 0.80 -14.72 14.38
C PHE A 177 1.02 -13.20 14.36
N ASN A 178 0.61 -12.53 13.28
CA ASN A 178 0.76 -11.09 13.14
C ASN A 178 -0.03 -10.31 14.21
N TYR A 179 -1.19 -10.83 14.65
CA TYR A 179 -1.96 -10.26 15.75
C TYR A 179 -1.18 -10.28 17.07
N ILE A 180 -0.57 -11.43 17.40
CA ILE A 180 0.21 -11.60 18.64
C ILE A 180 1.38 -10.63 18.65
N MET A 181 2.12 -10.56 17.55
CA MET A 181 3.27 -9.67 17.41
C MET A 181 2.88 -8.20 17.48
N GLN A 182 1.85 -7.76 16.74
CA GLN A 182 1.42 -6.36 16.76
C GLN A 182 0.88 -5.96 18.13
N ARG A 183 0.11 -6.82 18.78
CA ARG A 183 -0.37 -6.58 20.15
C ARG A 183 0.76 -6.42 21.15
N PHE A 184 1.84 -7.18 20.99
CA PHE A 184 3.02 -7.09 21.82
C PHE A 184 3.79 -5.78 21.60
N PHE A 185 3.95 -5.35 20.33
CA PHE A 185 4.72 -4.15 20.02
C PHE A 185 3.94 -2.85 20.20
N ASP A 186 2.70 -2.80 19.73
CA ASP A 186 1.80 -1.66 19.87
C ASP A 186 0.34 -2.07 19.66
N ASN A 187 -0.39 -2.23 20.75
CA ASN A 187 -1.80 -2.62 20.72
C ASN A 187 -2.72 -1.55 20.09
N HIS A 188 -2.29 -0.27 20.06
CA HIS A 188 -3.11 0.80 19.47
C HIS A 188 -3.36 0.56 17.98
N VAL A 189 -2.37 0.04 17.26
CA VAL A 189 -2.51 -0.31 15.84
C VAL A 189 -3.66 -1.28 15.61
N ILE A 190 -3.85 -2.26 16.50
CA ILE A 190 -4.96 -3.22 16.40
C ILE A 190 -6.33 -2.51 16.50
N GLN A 191 -6.43 -1.49 17.34
CA GLN A 191 -7.71 -0.81 17.63
C GLN A 191 -8.21 0.08 16.49
N ILE A 192 -7.30 0.55 15.63
CA ILE A 192 -7.62 1.43 14.50
C ILE A 192 -7.83 0.67 13.18
N HIS A 193 -7.90 -0.66 13.23
CA HIS A 193 -8.06 -1.52 12.06
C HIS A 193 -9.28 -2.42 12.21
N ASN A 194 -10.02 -2.60 11.13
CA ASN A 194 -11.09 -3.58 11.03
C ASN A 194 -10.49 -4.97 10.76
N LEU A 195 -10.29 -5.76 11.83
CA LEU A 195 -9.70 -7.09 11.73
C LEU A 195 -10.60 -8.11 11.04
N ASN A 196 -11.92 -7.88 10.97
CA ASN A 196 -12.85 -8.85 10.38
C ASN A 196 -12.56 -9.06 8.90
N ILE A 197 -12.30 -7.96 8.17
CA ILE A 197 -12.00 -8.04 6.73
C ILE A 197 -10.60 -8.60 6.42
N MET A 198 -9.78 -8.89 7.41
CA MET A 198 -8.47 -9.54 7.23
C MET A 198 -8.57 -11.07 7.15
N ASP A 199 -9.77 -11.63 7.22
CA ASP A 199 -10.06 -13.00 6.78
C ASP A 199 -10.35 -13.00 5.28
N LYS A 200 -9.78 -13.95 4.54
CA LYS A 200 -9.91 -13.98 3.07
C LYS A 200 -11.37 -14.07 2.62
N ALA A 201 -12.18 -14.88 3.27
CA ALA A 201 -13.57 -15.03 2.89
C ALA A 201 -14.39 -13.76 3.16
N GLU A 202 -14.14 -13.08 4.28
CA GLU A 202 -14.78 -11.79 4.59
C GLU A 202 -14.27 -10.67 3.66
N PHE A 203 -13.00 -10.71 3.29
CA PHE A 203 -12.42 -9.77 2.34
C PHE A 203 -13.01 -9.93 0.93
N GLU A 204 -13.17 -11.16 0.45
CA GLU A 204 -13.78 -11.45 -0.85
C GLU A 204 -15.22 -10.95 -0.96
N LYS A 205 -16.02 -11.04 0.11
CA LYS A 205 -17.40 -10.55 0.13
C LYS A 205 -17.52 -9.04 -0.12
N LEU A 206 -16.50 -8.24 0.22
CA LEU A 206 -16.50 -6.79 -0.04
C LEU A 206 -16.57 -6.46 -1.53
N PHE A 207 -16.23 -7.39 -2.39
CA PHE A 207 -16.16 -7.25 -3.84
C PHE A 207 -17.29 -8.00 -4.57
N ASP A 208 -18.32 -8.43 -3.83
CA ASP A 208 -19.54 -9.01 -4.40
C ASP A 208 -20.39 -7.90 -5.02
N ASP A 209 -19.97 -7.44 -6.19
CA ASP A 209 -20.59 -6.37 -6.99
C ASP A 209 -20.66 -6.83 -8.44
N GLU A 210 -21.86 -6.80 -9.03
CA GLU A 210 -22.12 -7.25 -10.40
C GLU A 210 -21.24 -6.55 -11.46
N ARG A 211 -20.71 -5.38 -11.11
CA ARG A 211 -19.79 -4.59 -11.96
C ARG A 211 -18.34 -5.08 -11.90
N LEU A 212 -18.02 -6.08 -11.09
CA LEU A 212 -16.66 -6.60 -10.93
C LEU A 212 -16.55 -8.06 -11.33
N SER A 213 -15.49 -8.36 -12.08
CA SER A 213 -15.02 -9.73 -12.29
C SER A 213 -13.71 -9.94 -11.55
N VAL A 214 -13.68 -10.93 -10.66
CA VAL A 214 -12.49 -11.28 -9.87
C VAL A 214 -11.40 -11.84 -10.78
N SER A 215 -10.22 -11.28 -10.72
CA SER A 215 -9.02 -11.80 -11.39
C SER A 215 -8.05 -12.48 -10.43
N PHE A 216 -7.94 -11.97 -9.20
CA PHE A 216 -7.10 -12.52 -8.17
C PHE A 216 -7.56 -12.04 -6.78
N CYS A 217 -7.66 -12.95 -5.81
CA CYS A 217 -7.86 -12.60 -4.41
C CYS A 217 -7.13 -13.61 -3.52
N ASN A 218 -6.09 -13.16 -2.82
CA ASN A 218 -5.38 -14.07 -1.91
C ASN A 218 -4.51 -13.33 -0.89
N TYR A 219 -4.03 -14.08 0.11
CA TYR A 219 -2.88 -13.66 0.90
C TYR A 219 -1.61 -13.65 0.05
N TYR A 220 -0.65 -12.79 0.38
CA TYR A 220 0.68 -12.82 -0.25
C TYR A 220 1.79 -12.47 0.72
N GLY A 221 2.97 -13.00 0.42
CA GLY A 221 4.12 -12.92 1.31
C GLY A 221 4.08 -13.99 2.40
N THR A 222 5.13 -14.01 3.18
CA THR A 222 5.23 -14.78 4.43
C THR A 222 5.74 -13.86 5.53
N LEU A 223 6.24 -14.37 6.62
CA LEU A 223 6.67 -13.58 7.79
C LEU A 223 7.41 -12.28 7.40
N ASN A 224 6.88 -11.14 7.84
CA ASN A 224 7.43 -9.83 7.53
C ASN A 224 7.42 -8.90 8.75
N PHE A 225 8.55 -8.75 9.40
CA PHE A 225 8.68 -7.87 10.56
C PHE A 225 8.53 -6.38 10.24
N ASN A 226 8.62 -5.98 8.96
CA ASN A 226 8.34 -4.61 8.55
C ASN A 226 6.84 -4.25 8.58
N LEU A 227 5.95 -5.25 8.69
CA LEU A 227 4.53 -5.04 8.94
C LEU A 227 4.27 -4.34 10.26
N PHE A 228 5.10 -4.62 11.29
CA PHE A 228 4.81 -4.20 12.65
C PHE A 228 5.32 -2.79 12.94
N ALA A 229 4.53 -2.07 13.75
CA ALA A 229 4.90 -0.81 14.37
C ALA A 229 5.12 -1.02 15.88
N ALA A 230 5.99 -0.20 16.47
CA ALA A 230 6.24 -0.19 17.92
C ALA A 230 6.39 1.27 18.39
N LYS A 231 5.94 1.53 19.62
CA LYS A 231 6.08 2.84 20.24
C LYS A 231 7.56 3.15 20.47
N LYS A 232 8.02 4.30 19.93
CA LYS A 232 9.43 4.73 20.03
C LYS A 232 9.92 4.74 21.49
N LYS A 233 11.19 4.44 21.69
CA LYS A 233 11.88 4.42 23.01
C LYS A 233 11.38 3.36 24.00
N THR A 234 10.66 2.34 23.53
CA THR A 234 10.29 1.17 24.37
C THR A 234 11.23 -0.01 24.10
N ILE A 235 11.26 -0.99 25.01
CA ILE A 235 11.98 -2.25 24.80
C ILE A 235 11.45 -2.96 23.55
N GLY A 236 10.12 -2.94 23.33
CA GLY A 236 9.50 -3.48 22.12
C GLY A 236 10.02 -2.84 20.83
N TYR A 237 10.31 -1.54 20.85
CA TYR A 237 10.88 -0.85 19.69
C TYR A 237 12.28 -1.37 19.34
N PHE A 238 13.17 -1.53 20.31
CA PHE A 238 14.52 -2.06 20.09
C PHE A 238 14.49 -3.52 19.65
N LEU A 239 13.60 -4.31 20.24
CA LEU A 239 13.39 -5.70 19.84
C LEU A 239 12.87 -5.79 18.40
N LEU A 240 11.92 -4.93 18.01
CA LEU A 240 11.42 -4.87 16.63
C LEU A 240 12.53 -4.48 15.65
N LEU A 241 13.41 -3.53 16.00
CA LEU A 241 14.57 -3.19 15.17
C LEU A 241 15.49 -4.41 14.94
N PHE A 242 15.75 -5.18 15.98
CA PHE A 242 16.51 -6.42 15.88
C PHE A 242 15.85 -7.43 14.93
N PHE A 243 14.53 -7.65 15.06
CA PHE A 243 13.79 -8.51 14.12
C PHE A 243 13.78 -7.99 12.68
N LYS A 244 13.73 -6.66 12.49
CA LYS A 244 13.83 -6.07 11.14
C LYS A 244 15.20 -6.29 10.50
N ILE A 245 16.28 -6.36 11.29
CA ILE A 245 17.61 -6.75 10.79
C ILE A 245 17.59 -8.22 10.37
N LEU A 246 17.03 -9.12 11.20
CA LEU A 246 16.89 -10.54 10.88
C LEU A 246 15.97 -10.80 9.65
N GLN A 247 15.11 -9.85 9.29
CA GLN A 247 14.28 -9.95 8.09
C GLN A 247 15.13 -10.06 6.81
N LEU A 248 16.32 -9.46 6.78
CA LEU A 248 17.17 -9.47 5.57
C LEU A 248 17.55 -10.89 5.11
N PRO A 249 18.18 -11.74 5.94
CA PRO A 249 18.48 -13.12 5.56
C PRO A 249 17.21 -13.94 5.32
N PHE A 250 16.11 -13.70 6.06
CA PHE A 250 14.84 -14.38 5.80
C PHE A 250 14.27 -14.06 4.42
N ASN A 251 14.38 -12.83 3.94
CA ASN A 251 13.92 -12.48 2.60
C ASN A 251 14.64 -13.31 1.51
N ALA A 252 15.94 -13.48 1.64
CA ALA A 252 16.72 -14.33 0.73
C ALA A 252 16.30 -15.80 0.84
N LEU A 253 16.19 -16.33 2.06
CA LEU A 253 15.75 -17.71 2.31
C LEU A 253 14.37 -17.97 1.72
N PHE A 254 13.40 -17.08 1.94
CA PHE A 254 12.04 -17.24 1.41
C PHE A 254 12.01 -17.25 -0.12
N ARG A 255 12.87 -16.46 -0.79
CA ARG A 255 12.99 -16.49 -2.25
C ARG A 255 13.53 -17.81 -2.75
N ILE A 256 14.48 -18.41 -2.04
CA ILE A 256 15.07 -19.70 -2.41
C ILE A 256 14.04 -20.83 -2.17
N VAL A 257 13.42 -20.86 -1.01
CA VAL A 257 12.52 -21.96 -0.59
C VAL A 257 11.18 -21.89 -1.29
N PHE A 258 10.55 -20.72 -1.33
CA PHE A 258 9.19 -20.55 -1.87
C PHE A 258 9.17 -19.98 -3.29
N GLY A 259 10.27 -19.43 -3.76
CA GLY A 259 10.42 -18.95 -5.13
C GLY A 259 9.38 -17.92 -5.52
N LYS A 260 8.67 -18.20 -6.63
CA LYS A 260 7.70 -17.29 -7.24
C LYS A 260 6.28 -17.40 -6.68
N HIS A 261 5.99 -18.45 -5.93
CA HIS A 261 4.63 -18.81 -5.54
C HIS A 261 4.24 -18.30 -4.17
N GLY A 262 5.22 -18.04 -3.30
CA GLY A 262 5.00 -17.65 -1.92
C GLY A 262 4.55 -18.84 -1.05
N ALA A 263 4.57 -18.61 0.26
CA ALA A 263 3.91 -19.45 1.25
C ALA A 263 2.70 -18.67 1.76
N GLU A 264 1.58 -18.78 1.06
CA GLU A 264 0.36 -18.09 1.41
C GLU A 264 -0.27 -18.72 2.65
N SER A 265 -0.46 -17.93 3.68
CA SER A 265 -1.00 -18.38 4.94
C SER A 265 -1.78 -17.29 5.65
N LYS A 266 -2.99 -17.61 6.09
CA LYS A 266 -3.77 -16.72 6.97
C LYS A 266 -3.07 -16.39 8.30
N ILE A 267 -2.08 -17.20 8.69
CA ILE A 267 -1.37 -17.06 9.97
C ILE A 267 -0.16 -16.13 9.84
N PHE A 268 0.63 -16.26 8.76
CA PHE A 268 1.92 -15.59 8.61
C PHE A 268 2.00 -14.58 7.49
N SER A 269 1.13 -14.67 6.46
CA SER A 269 1.18 -13.72 5.36
C SER A 269 0.87 -12.31 5.87
N PRO A 270 1.68 -11.30 5.49
CA PRO A 270 1.53 -9.94 6.00
C PRO A 270 0.40 -9.17 5.34
N TYR A 271 -0.08 -9.61 4.16
CA TYR A 271 -1.05 -8.84 3.37
C TYR A 271 -2.07 -9.73 2.69
N LEU A 272 -3.27 -9.14 2.44
CA LEU A 272 -4.24 -9.62 1.46
C LEU A 272 -4.27 -8.65 0.28
N ILE A 273 -4.62 -9.16 -0.89
CA ILE A 273 -4.82 -8.36 -2.09
C ILE A 273 -6.00 -8.90 -2.88
N TYR A 274 -6.79 -7.97 -3.42
CA TYR A 274 -7.82 -8.19 -4.43
C TYR A 274 -7.42 -7.47 -5.71
N ILE A 275 -7.60 -8.14 -6.85
CA ILE A 275 -7.50 -7.56 -8.19
C ILE A 275 -8.73 -8.00 -8.97
N GLY A 276 -9.48 -7.06 -9.50
CA GLY A 276 -10.67 -7.30 -10.32
C GLY A 276 -10.75 -6.35 -11.49
N VAL A 277 -11.59 -6.68 -12.46
CA VAL A 277 -11.84 -5.87 -13.66
C VAL A 277 -13.29 -5.39 -13.63
N ARG A 278 -13.51 -4.09 -13.89
CA ARG A 278 -14.87 -3.54 -14.05
C ARG A 278 -15.45 -4.00 -15.38
N THR A 279 -16.58 -4.71 -15.34
CA THR A 279 -17.33 -5.20 -16.49
C THR A 279 -18.12 -4.09 -17.20
#